data_a998f76dd8d4ce0f83a8371b7f7ec4b9
#
_entry.id   a998f76dd8d4ce0f83a8371b7f7ec4b9
#
_cell.length_a   1.000
_cell.length_b   1.000
_cell.length_c   1.000
_cell.angle_alpha   90.00
_cell.angle_beta   90.00
_cell.angle_gamma   90.00
#
_symmetry.space_group_name_H-M   'P 1'
#
loop_
_entity.id
_entity.type
_entity.pdbx_description
1 polymer ?
#
loop_
_entity_poly.entity_id
_entity_poly.type
_entity_poly.pdbx_seq_one_letter_code
_entity_poly.pdbx_strand_id
1 'polypeptide(L)'
;MRIQTLMREQNLTRYRLSQNSGIPYTTLTDICRGKAQLEKCSAETVYKLARELGVSMESLLAPCFEKRCSFDLFKSNVCHRLKELGDINFIVDTLEKDDIRSYYEKQWYPESFYLLAMLDYISRENEIPPCSEYNDLRSQRLAEPVYPSGILALAAVSNTSSAITEAYRQAIPEFLRFNIIESEVRNVV
;
A
#
# COMPACT_ATOMS: atom_id res chain seq x y z
N MET A 1 -8.45 -5.54 1.67
CA MET A 1 -8.44 -6.78 2.50
C MET A 1 -8.30 -7.98 1.56
N ARG A 2 -7.30 -8.84 1.78
CA ARG A 2 -6.94 -9.97 0.89
C ARG A 2 -8.12 -10.88 0.48
N ILE A 3 -9.14 -11.03 1.34
CA ILE A 3 -10.35 -11.82 1.03
C ILE A 3 -11.08 -11.27 -0.21
N GLN A 4 -11.24 -9.96 -0.32
CA GLN A 4 -11.94 -9.36 -1.47
C GLN A 4 -11.16 -9.53 -2.77
N THR A 5 -9.84 -9.45 -2.71
CA THR A 5 -8.94 -9.71 -3.85
C THR A 5 -9.08 -11.15 -4.30
N LEU A 6 -8.93 -12.13 -3.40
CA LEU A 6 -9.11 -13.55 -3.70
C LEU A 6 -10.51 -13.88 -4.25
N MET A 7 -11.56 -13.25 -3.70
CA MET A 7 -12.93 -13.42 -4.24
C MET A 7 -13.03 -12.89 -5.67
N ARG A 8 -12.37 -11.76 -5.97
CA ARG A 8 -12.40 -11.16 -7.33
C ARG A 8 -11.64 -12.04 -8.32
N GLU A 9 -10.46 -12.51 -7.96
CA GLU A 9 -9.66 -13.43 -8.78
C GLU A 9 -10.42 -14.71 -9.13
N GLN A 10 -11.23 -15.23 -8.20
CA GLN A 10 -12.01 -16.44 -8.38
C GLN A 10 -13.44 -16.19 -8.89
N ASN A 11 -13.79 -14.94 -9.21
CA ASN A 11 -15.16 -14.55 -9.59
C ASN A 11 -16.24 -14.99 -8.57
N LEU A 12 -15.88 -15.02 -7.29
CA LEU A 12 -16.78 -15.40 -6.19
C LEU A 12 -17.54 -14.19 -5.65
N THR A 13 -18.86 -14.32 -5.56
CA THR A 13 -19.69 -13.34 -4.83
C THR A 13 -19.72 -13.68 -3.33
N ARG A 14 -19.97 -12.66 -2.47
CA ARG A 14 -20.16 -12.90 -1.02
C ARG A 14 -21.27 -13.91 -0.73
N TYR A 15 -22.32 -13.90 -1.53
CA TYR A 15 -23.43 -14.85 -1.40
C TYR A 15 -22.96 -16.29 -1.68
N ARG A 16 -22.25 -16.52 -2.79
CA ARG A 16 -21.70 -17.84 -3.12
C ARG A 16 -20.69 -18.32 -2.07
N LEU A 17 -19.80 -17.44 -1.64
CA LEU A 17 -18.83 -17.79 -0.61
C LEU A 17 -19.51 -18.16 0.72
N SER A 18 -20.61 -17.48 1.09
CA SER A 18 -21.42 -17.82 2.26
C SER A 18 -22.06 -19.20 2.12
N GLN A 19 -22.65 -19.50 0.96
CA GLN A 19 -23.28 -20.79 0.70
C GLN A 19 -22.26 -21.95 0.74
N ASN A 20 -21.14 -21.79 0.07
CA ASN A 20 -20.12 -22.83 -0.02
C ASN A 20 -19.40 -23.07 1.31
N SER A 21 -19.04 -22.02 2.03
CA SER A 21 -18.33 -22.13 3.30
C SER A 21 -19.23 -22.49 4.49
N GLY A 22 -20.55 -22.29 4.36
CA GLY A 22 -21.48 -22.42 5.48
C GLY A 22 -21.33 -21.33 6.55
N ILE A 23 -20.65 -20.21 6.22
CA ILE A 23 -20.53 -19.04 7.10
C ILE A 23 -21.73 -18.13 6.88
N PRO A 24 -22.40 -17.64 7.93
CA PRO A 24 -23.53 -16.70 7.78
C PRO A 24 -23.13 -15.47 6.93
N TYR A 25 -24.02 -15.11 6.02
CA TYR A 25 -23.79 -13.99 5.09
C TYR A 25 -23.50 -12.66 5.80
N THR A 26 -24.13 -12.43 6.96
CA THR A 26 -23.89 -11.26 7.81
C THR A 26 -22.46 -11.23 8.33
N THR A 27 -21.98 -12.36 8.89
CA THR A 27 -20.60 -12.51 9.38
C THR A 27 -19.59 -12.26 8.27
N LEU A 28 -19.82 -12.84 7.09
CA LEU A 28 -18.96 -12.67 5.92
C LEU A 28 -18.95 -11.23 5.42
N THR A 29 -20.11 -10.57 5.45
CA THR A 29 -20.24 -9.15 5.09
C THR A 29 -19.48 -8.26 6.06
N ASP A 30 -19.56 -8.54 7.37
CA ASP A 30 -18.87 -7.76 8.39
C ASP A 30 -17.34 -7.96 8.30
N ILE A 31 -16.86 -9.16 8.03
CA ILE A 31 -15.45 -9.43 7.75
C ILE A 31 -15.00 -8.65 6.50
N CYS A 32 -15.73 -8.76 5.39
CA CYS A 32 -15.39 -8.07 4.14
C CYS A 32 -15.44 -6.53 4.25
N ARG A 33 -16.23 -5.98 5.15
CA ARG A 33 -16.32 -4.53 5.42
C ARG A 33 -15.33 -4.05 6.48
N GLY A 34 -14.54 -4.95 7.07
CA GLY A 34 -13.62 -4.63 8.17
C GLY A 34 -14.32 -4.32 9.51
N LYS A 35 -15.63 -4.57 9.64
CA LYS A 35 -16.36 -4.44 10.90
C LYS A 35 -16.01 -5.56 11.88
N ALA A 36 -15.82 -6.78 11.37
CA ALA A 36 -15.30 -7.91 12.11
C ALA A 36 -13.85 -8.14 11.74
N GLN A 37 -12.97 -8.18 12.72
CA GLN A 37 -11.54 -8.45 12.56
C GLN A 37 -11.35 -9.95 12.37
N LEU A 38 -10.70 -10.35 11.27
CA LEU A 38 -10.55 -11.76 10.90
C LEU A 38 -9.77 -12.56 11.95
N GLU A 39 -8.75 -11.94 12.55
CA GLU A 39 -7.92 -12.53 13.61
C GLU A 39 -8.67 -12.77 14.94
N LYS A 40 -9.85 -12.17 15.07
CA LYS A 40 -10.75 -12.38 16.22
C LYS A 40 -11.91 -13.34 15.92
N CYS A 41 -12.00 -13.84 14.69
CA CYS A 41 -12.97 -14.86 14.35
C CYS A 41 -12.56 -16.23 14.92
N SER A 42 -13.53 -17.13 15.04
CA SER A 42 -13.22 -18.51 15.45
C SER A 42 -12.31 -19.18 14.42
N ALA A 43 -11.45 -20.08 14.89
CA ALA A 43 -10.59 -20.88 14.01
C ALA A 43 -11.41 -21.63 12.93
N GLU A 44 -12.61 -22.09 13.28
CA GLU A 44 -13.54 -22.73 12.35
C GLU A 44 -13.94 -21.79 11.20
N THR A 45 -14.25 -20.53 11.50
CA THR A 45 -14.60 -19.52 10.49
C THR A 45 -13.41 -19.25 9.56
N VAL A 46 -12.21 -19.07 10.12
CA VAL A 46 -10.99 -18.83 9.34
C VAL A 46 -10.65 -20.04 8.47
N TYR A 47 -10.76 -21.26 9.01
CA TYR A 47 -10.53 -22.50 8.27
C TYR A 47 -11.49 -22.64 7.08
N LYS A 48 -12.79 -22.41 7.31
CA LYS A 48 -13.81 -22.49 6.25
C LYS A 48 -13.54 -21.46 5.14
N LEU A 49 -13.17 -20.23 5.50
CA LEU A 49 -12.78 -19.19 4.54
C LEU A 49 -11.55 -19.59 3.74
N ALA A 50 -10.48 -19.99 4.42
CA ALA A 50 -9.22 -20.38 3.79
C ALA A 50 -9.43 -21.51 2.79
N ARG A 51 -10.18 -22.54 3.17
CA ARG A 51 -10.51 -23.68 2.31
C ARG A 51 -11.27 -23.27 1.05
N GLU A 52 -12.31 -22.44 1.19
CA GLU A 52 -13.11 -22.00 0.02
C GLU A 52 -12.36 -21.02 -0.89
N LEU A 53 -11.41 -20.27 -0.34
CA LEU A 53 -10.56 -19.37 -1.11
C LEU A 53 -9.28 -20.04 -1.63
N GLY A 54 -9.07 -21.33 -1.36
CA GLY A 54 -7.91 -22.08 -1.86
C GLY A 54 -6.56 -21.63 -1.31
N VAL A 55 -6.54 -21.06 -0.10
CA VAL A 55 -5.34 -20.57 0.57
C VAL A 55 -5.16 -21.19 1.94
N SER A 56 -3.95 -21.09 2.54
CA SER A 56 -3.75 -21.52 3.93
C SER A 56 -4.32 -20.51 4.93
N MET A 57 -4.66 -20.97 6.15
CA MET A 57 -5.10 -20.08 7.24
C MET A 57 -4.03 -19.02 7.57
N GLU A 58 -2.77 -19.45 7.59
CA GLU A 58 -1.62 -18.57 7.83
C GLU A 58 -1.54 -17.49 6.78
N SER A 59 -1.66 -17.85 5.50
CA SER A 59 -1.67 -16.91 4.39
C SER A 59 -2.83 -15.90 4.47
N LEU A 60 -3.99 -16.33 4.99
CA LEU A 60 -5.15 -15.48 5.18
C LEU A 60 -5.00 -14.53 6.38
N LEU A 61 -4.36 -15.00 7.45
CA LEU A 61 -4.16 -14.25 8.69
C LEU A 61 -2.89 -13.40 8.73
N ALA A 62 -1.84 -13.77 8.00
CA ALA A 62 -0.56 -13.05 8.03
C ALA A 62 -0.71 -11.52 7.90
N PRO A 63 -1.53 -10.99 6.98
CA PRO A 63 -1.73 -9.54 6.86
C PRO A 63 -2.36 -8.87 8.10
N CYS A 64 -3.09 -9.63 8.93
CA CYS A 64 -3.71 -9.10 10.15
C CYS A 64 -2.68 -8.88 11.28
N PHE A 65 -1.55 -9.60 11.23
CA PHE A 65 -0.49 -9.53 12.23
C PHE A 65 0.73 -8.72 11.76
N GLU A 66 0.73 -8.27 10.52
CA GLU A 66 1.77 -7.35 10.06
C GLU A 66 1.76 -6.06 10.88
N LYS A 67 2.88 -5.79 11.53
CA LYS A 67 3.08 -4.54 12.25
C LYS A 67 3.45 -3.43 11.26
N ARG A 68 2.65 -2.37 11.22
CA ARG A 68 3.00 -1.16 10.50
C ARG A 68 4.27 -0.56 11.12
N CYS A 69 5.32 -0.43 10.35
CA CYS A 69 6.51 0.30 10.75
C CYS A 69 6.28 1.82 10.64
N SER A 70 7.21 2.62 11.14
CA SER A 70 7.17 4.06 10.91
C SER A 70 7.27 4.36 9.42
N PHE A 71 6.67 5.45 8.96
CA PHE A 71 6.70 5.82 7.55
C PHE A 71 8.13 6.08 7.05
N ASP A 72 9.00 6.66 7.89
CA ASP A 72 10.42 6.87 7.53
C ASP A 72 11.16 5.55 7.33
N LEU A 73 10.92 4.55 8.20
CA LEU A 73 11.50 3.22 8.02
C LEU A 73 10.95 2.54 6.76
N PHE A 74 9.66 2.71 6.47
CA PHE A 74 9.07 2.21 5.25
C PHE A 74 9.74 2.82 4.00
N LYS A 75 9.91 4.13 3.96
CA LYS A 75 10.62 4.84 2.87
C LYS A 75 12.03 4.29 2.68
N SER A 76 12.77 4.19 3.77
CA SER A 76 14.13 3.64 3.74
C SER A 76 14.15 2.23 3.13
N ASN A 77 13.25 1.35 3.57
CA ASN A 77 13.16 -0.01 3.04
C ASN A 77 12.83 -0.04 1.54
N VAL A 78 11.93 0.85 1.06
CA VAL A 78 11.61 0.95 -0.37
C VAL A 78 12.83 1.41 -1.18
N CYS A 79 13.56 2.40 -0.69
CA CYS A 79 14.77 2.90 -1.34
C CYS A 79 15.90 1.85 -1.36
N HIS A 80 16.09 1.10 -0.26
CA HIS A 80 17.04 -0.02 -0.22
C HIS A 80 16.64 -1.12 -1.21
N ARG A 81 15.37 -1.51 -1.25
CA ARG A 81 14.85 -2.48 -2.22
C ARG A 81 15.11 -2.03 -3.66
N LEU A 82 14.88 -0.75 -3.98
CA LEU A 82 15.20 -0.20 -5.30
C LEU A 82 16.69 -0.33 -5.60
N LYS A 83 17.56 0.00 -4.66
CA LYS A 83 19.01 -0.07 -4.81
C LYS A 83 19.51 -1.50 -5.01
N GLU A 84 18.94 -2.47 -4.29
CA GLU A 84 19.30 -3.88 -4.38
C GLU A 84 18.83 -4.54 -5.67
N LEU A 85 17.61 -4.29 -6.09
CA LEU A 85 17.01 -4.91 -7.27
C LEU A 85 17.39 -4.22 -8.58
N GLY A 86 17.68 -2.93 -8.53
CA GLY A 86 17.73 -2.07 -9.72
C GLY A 86 16.34 -1.76 -10.28
N ASP A 87 16.27 -0.78 -11.16
CA ASP A 87 15.02 -0.16 -11.61
C ASP A 87 14.01 -1.17 -12.19
N ILE A 88 14.44 -1.98 -13.15
CA ILE A 88 13.53 -2.88 -13.86
C ILE A 88 13.00 -3.99 -12.96
N ASN A 89 13.88 -4.62 -12.16
CA ASN A 89 13.44 -5.67 -11.25
C ASN A 89 12.58 -5.13 -10.11
N PHE A 90 12.81 -3.87 -9.67
CA PHE A 90 11.95 -3.20 -8.70
C PHE A 90 10.52 -3.01 -9.23
N ILE A 91 10.38 -2.59 -10.51
CA ILE A 91 9.07 -2.48 -11.17
C ILE A 91 8.37 -3.83 -11.18
N VAL A 92 9.04 -4.87 -11.69
CA VAL A 92 8.47 -6.23 -11.79
C VAL A 92 8.06 -6.76 -10.42
N ASP A 93 8.95 -6.70 -9.43
CA ASP A 93 8.72 -7.19 -8.07
C ASP A 93 7.56 -6.44 -7.36
N THR A 94 7.43 -5.13 -7.62
CA THR A 94 6.34 -4.32 -7.06
C THR A 94 4.98 -4.67 -7.68
N LEU A 95 4.95 -4.94 -8.99
CA LEU A 95 3.73 -5.35 -9.69
C LEU A 95 3.31 -6.77 -9.32
N GLU A 96 4.26 -7.72 -9.25
CA GLU A 96 3.98 -9.12 -8.91
C GLU A 96 3.45 -9.29 -7.49
N LYS A 97 3.96 -8.52 -6.53
CA LYS A 97 3.54 -8.57 -5.12
C LYS A 97 2.21 -7.86 -4.85
N ASP A 98 1.80 -6.96 -5.73
CA ASP A 98 0.65 -6.06 -5.55
C ASP A 98 0.63 -5.36 -4.17
N ASP A 99 1.82 -5.01 -3.67
CA ASP A 99 1.99 -4.37 -2.36
C ASP A 99 1.22 -3.04 -2.28
N ILE A 100 1.13 -2.30 -3.40
CA ILE A 100 0.43 -1.01 -3.48
C ILE A 100 -1.04 -1.17 -3.09
N ARG A 101 -1.72 -2.13 -3.70
CA ARG A 101 -3.14 -2.42 -3.42
C ARG A 101 -3.32 -2.99 -2.02
N SER A 102 -2.40 -3.86 -1.59
CA SER A 102 -2.39 -4.43 -0.25
C SER A 102 -2.31 -3.36 0.84
N TYR A 103 -1.40 -2.39 0.72
CA TYR A 103 -1.32 -1.27 1.68
C TYR A 103 -2.55 -0.37 1.63
N TYR A 104 -3.09 -0.09 0.44
CA TYR A 104 -4.30 0.70 0.29
C TYR A 104 -5.50 0.04 0.99
N GLU A 105 -5.69 -1.27 0.83
CA GLU A 105 -6.75 -2.05 1.49
C GLU A 105 -6.61 -2.09 3.01
N LYS A 106 -5.39 -2.02 3.54
CA LYS A 106 -5.09 -1.87 4.96
C LYS A 106 -5.30 -0.45 5.49
N GLN A 107 -5.67 0.49 4.62
CA GLN A 107 -5.77 1.93 4.93
C GLN A 107 -4.41 2.57 5.32
N TRP A 108 -3.31 1.98 4.87
CA TRP A 108 -1.97 2.53 5.00
C TRP A 108 -1.70 3.41 3.77
N TYR A 109 -2.48 4.48 3.67
CA TYR A 109 -2.47 5.34 2.48
C TYR A 109 -1.11 5.99 2.18
N PRO A 110 -0.36 6.51 3.18
CA PRO A 110 0.97 7.04 2.91
C PRO A 110 1.91 6.04 2.27
N GLU A 111 1.94 4.79 2.76
CA GLU A 111 2.78 3.71 2.24
C GLU A 111 2.35 3.29 0.83
N SER A 112 1.03 3.14 0.61
CA SER A 112 0.48 2.80 -0.69
C SER A 112 0.83 3.86 -1.74
N PHE A 113 0.59 5.13 -1.42
CA PHE A 113 0.84 6.23 -2.36
C PHE A 113 2.33 6.51 -2.56
N TYR A 114 3.17 6.32 -1.55
CA TYR A 114 4.60 6.41 -1.69
C TYR A 114 5.15 5.35 -2.65
N LEU A 115 4.71 4.09 -2.48
CA LEU A 115 5.14 3.00 -3.34
C LEU A 115 4.64 3.17 -4.78
N LEU A 116 3.40 3.68 -4.97
CA LEU A 116 2.87 3.99 -6.31
C LEU A 116 3.63 5.16 -6.95
N ALA A 117 3.94 6.20 -6.18
CA ALA A 117 4.75 7.31 -6.66
C ALA A 117 6.16 6.85 -7.08
N MET A 118 6.79 5.98 -6.28
CA MET A 118 8.09 5.38 -6.61
C MET A 118 8.00 4.56 -7.89
N LEU A 119 6.98 3.72 -8.04
CA LEU A 119 6.75 2.93 -9.25
C LEU A 119 6.62 3.84 -10.49
N ASP A 120 5.79 4.89 -10.40
CA ASP A 120 5.57 5.84 -11.49
C ASP A 120 6.85 6.62 -11.83
N TYR A 121 7.60 7.07 -10.81
CA TYR A 121 8.87 7.76 -10.99
C TYR A 121 9.90 6.89 -11.70
N ILE A 122 10.13 5.66 -11.21
CA ILE A 122 11.10 4.74 -11.82
C ILE A 122 10.65 4.32 -13.23
N SER A 123 9.36 4.13 -13.45
CA SER A 123 8.82 3.84 -14.79
C SER A 123 9.13 4.99 -15.77
N ARG A 124 8.92 6.25 -15.36
CA ARG A 124 9.23 7.43 -16.18
C ARG A 124 10.74 7.54 -16.48
N GLU A 125 11.59 7.35 -15.48
CA GLU A 125 13.04 7.39 -15.67
C GLU A 125 13.56 6.34 -16.66
N ASN A 126 12.82 5.23 -16.82
CA ASN A 126 13.16 4.15 -17.74
C ASN A 126 12.27 4.11 -19.01
N GLU A 127 11.52 5.18 -19.28
CA GLU A 127 10.64 5.30 -20.45
C GLU A 127 9.57 4.19 -20.53
N ILE A 128 9.18 3.62 -19.39
CA ILE A 128 8.16 2.57 -19.28
C ILE A 128 6.80 3.24 -19.01
N PRO A 129 5.75 2.89 -19.79
CA PRO A 129 4.40 3.43 -19.53
C PRO A 129 3.90 3.07 -18.13
N PRO A 130 3.21 3.99 -17.45
CA PRO A 130 2.61 3.69 -16.14
C PRO A 130 1.62 2.53 -16.22
N CYS A 131 1.67 1.63 -15.23
CA CYS A 131 0.71 0.53 -15.12
C CYS A 131 -0.72 1.07 -14.94
N SER A 132 -1.64 0.72 -15.85
CA SER A 132 -3.02 1.22 -15.84
C SER A 132 -3.87 0.69 -14.67
N GLU A 133 -3.45 -0.38 -14.03
CA GLU A 133 -4.16 -1.06 -12.94
C GLU A 133 -4.36 -0.18 -11.68
N TYR A 134 -3.49 0.83 -11.50
CA TYR A 134 -3.55 1.77 -10.38
C TYR A 134 -4.14 3.15 -10.74
N ASN A 135 -4.82 3.29 -11.87
CA ASN A 135 -5.37 4.59 -12.31
C ASN A 135 -6.41 5.16 -11.33
N ASP A 136 -7.17 4.30 -10.67
CA ASP A 136 -8.09 4.67 -9.61
C ASP A 136 -7.39 5.28 -8.37
N LEU A 137 -6.20 4.79 -8.04
CA LEU A 137 -5.40 5.31 -6.92
C LEU A 137 -4.69 6.62 -7.30
N ARG A 138 -4.28 6.79 -8.56
CA ARG A 138 -3.62 8.03 -9.04
C ARG A 138 -4.52 9.26 -8.98
N SER A 139 -5.83 9.08 -8.91
CA SER A 139 -6.79 10.19 -8.74
C SER A 139 -6.94 10.65 -7.29
N GLN A 140 -6.33 9.96 -6.34
CA GLN A 140 -6.44 10.24 -4.91
C GLN A 140 -5.20 10.97 -4.38
N ARG A 141 -5.32 11.56 -3.21
CA ARG A 141 -4.20 12.20 -2.50
C ARG A 141 -4.44 12.21 -1.01
N LEU A 142 -3.36 12.34 -0.24
CA LEU A 142 -3.42 12.52 1.21
C LEU A 142 -4.07 13.88 1.55
N ALA A 143 -4.88 13.91 2.60
CA ALA A 143 -5.53 15.13 3.08
C ALA A 143 -4.50 16.15 3.57
N GLU A 144 -3.44 15.66 4.24
CA GLU A 144 -2.37 16.48 4.77
C GLU A 144 -1.06 16.16 4.04
N PRO A 145 -0.18 17.16 3.80
CA PRO A 145 1.10 16.94 3.18
C PRO A 145 2.04 16.17 4.12
N VAL A 146 2.77 15.22 3.54
CA VAL A 146 3.82 14.46 4.22
C VAL A 146 5.18 15.00 3.79
N TYR A 147 5.95 15.47 4.76
CA TYR A 147 7.29 16.02 4.55
C TYR A 147 8.37 15.06 5.01
N PRO A 148 9.58 15.12 4.42
CA PRO A 148 10.75 14.50 5.03
C PRO A 148 11.00 15.09 6.43
N SER A 149 11.37 14.24 7.38
CA SER A 149 11.59 14.63 8.78
C SER A 149 12.63 15.77 8.92
N GLY A 150 13.66 15.79 8.07
CA GLY A 150 14.67 16.85 8.03
C GLY A 150 14.11 18.23 7.64
N ILE A 151 13.13 18.29 6.74
CA ILE A 151 12.50 19.56 6.32
C ILE A 151 11.68 20.17 7.45
N LEU A 152 10.93 19.33 8.19
CA LEU A 152 10.14 19.79 9.33
C LEU A 152 11.06 20.32 10.47
N ALA A 153 12.16 19.63 10.72
CA ALA A 153 13.15 20.08 11.72
C ALA A 153 13.79 21.42 11.28
N LEU A 154 14.15 21.56 10.01
CA LEU A 154 14.74 22.80 9.48
C LEU A 154 13.74 23.97 9.55
N ALA A 155 12.48 23.75 9.18
CA ALA A 155 11.42 24.76 9.25
C ALA A 155 11.16 25.22 10.69
N ALA A 156 11.20 24.30 11.65
CA ALA A 156 11.02 24.60 13.07
C ALA A 156 12.17 25.43 13.64
N VAL A 157 13.41 25.16 13.23
CA VAL A 157 14.60 25.89 13.70
C VAL A 157 14.73 27.27 13.04
N SER A 158 14.46 27.38 11.74
CA SER A 158 14.63 28.62 10.99
C SER A 158 13.48 29.61 11.12
N ASN A 159 12.36 29.19 11.70
CA ASN A 159 11.12 29.97 11.80
C ASN A 159 10.66 30.57 10.44
N THR A 160 11.03 29.95 9.34
CA THR A 160 10.87 30.47 7.98
C THR A 160 10.14 29.45 7.10
N SER A 161 9.11 29.90 6.40
CA SER A 161 8.40 29.09 5.40
C SER A 161 9.22 28.79 4.13
N SER A 162 10.42 29.37 4.02
CA SER A 162 11.28 29.23 2.83
C SER A 162 11.72 27.78 2.58
N ALA A 163 12.06 27.03 3.64
CA ALA A 163 12.47 25.63 3.52
C ALA A 163 11.34 24.75 2.97
N ILE A 164 10.11 25.00 3.41
CA ILE A 164 8.92 24.28 2.93
C ILE A 164 8.66 24.65 1.45
N THR A 165 8.73 25.93 1.10
CA THR A 165 8.52 26.37 -0.29
C THR A 165 9.57 25.79 -1.24
N GLU A 166 10.83 25.75 -0.81
CA GLU A 166 11.91 25.15 -1.59
C GLU A 166 11.72 23.63 -1.74
N ALA A 167 11.29 22.94 -0.67
CA ALA A 167 10.99 21.50 -0.73
C ALA A 167 9.88 21.20 -1.75
N TYR A 168 8.83 22.01 -1.80
CA TYR A 168 7.79 21.86 -2.83
C TYR A 168 8.32 22.08 -4.24
N ARG A 169 9.21 23.06 -4.43
CA ARG A 169 9.80 23.38 -5.74
C ARG A 169 10.68 22.27 -6.29
N GLN A 170 11.38 21.56 -5.38
CA GLN A 170 12.27 20.46 -5.72
C GLN A 170 11.59 19.09 -5.72
N ALA A 171 10.32 19.03 -5.28
CA ALA A 171 9.61 17.76 -5.15
C ALA A 171 9.43 17.06 -6.48
N ILE A 172 9.63 15.76 -6.47
CA ILE A 172 9.38 14.85 -7.60
C ILE A 172 7.87 14.84 -7.89
N PRO A 173 7.45 15.12 -9.15
CA PRO A 173 6.03 15.29 -9.49
C PRO A 173 5.14 14.10 -9.12
N GLU A 174 5.64 12.88 -9.24
CA GLU A 174 4.91 11.66 -8.94
C GLU A 174 4.53 11.58 -7.45
N PHE A 175 5.43 11.99 -6.55
CA PHE A 175 5.17 12.04 -5.11
C PHE A 175 4.28 13.23 -4.75
N LEU A 176 4.52 14.38 -5.36
CA LEU A 176 3.73 15.58 -5.11
C LEU A 176 2.26 15.41 -5.48
N ARG A 177 1.95 14.60 -6.49
CA ARG A 177 0.57 14.22 -6.86
C ARG A 177 -0.22 13.70 -5.65
N PHE A 178 0.44 12.91 -4.81
CA PHE A 178 -0.18 12.31 -3.62
C PHE A 178 -0.04 13.16 -2.35
N ASN A 179 0.45 14.39 -2.47
CA ASN A 179 0.73 15.27 -1.32
C ASN A 179 1.90 14.76 -0.44
N ILE A 180 2.85 14.05 -1.06
CA ILE A 180 4.10 13.61 -0.45
C ILE A 180 5.22 14.48 -1.02
N ILE A 181 5.96 15.14 -0.16
CA ILE A 181 7.08 15.99 -0.56
C ILE A 181 8.36 15.18 -0.49
N GLU A 182 8.89 14.80 -1.64
CA GLU A 182 10.10 14.00 -1.74
C GLU A 182 10.93 14.50 -2.94
N SER A 183 12.21 14.76 -2.72
CA SER A 183 13.10 15.29 -3.76
C SER A 183 14.24 14.35 -4.11
N GLU A 184 14.54 13.38 -3.25
CA GLU A 184 15.65 12.45 -3.44
C GLU A 184 15.26 11.06 -2.91
N VAL A 185 15.26 10.06 -3.80
CA VAL A 185 14.84 8.69 -3.48
C VAL A 185 15.90 7.63 -3.79
N ARG A 186 17.03 8.03 -4.40
CA ARG A 186 18.10 7.11 -4.79
C ARG A 186 19.25 7.09 -3.79
N ASN A 187 19.49 8.18 -3.07
CA ASN A 187 20.54 8.28 -2.08
C ASN A 187 20.02 7.85 -0.71
N VAL A 188 20.14 6.59 -0.42
CA VAL A 188 19.90 6.03 0.92
C VAL A 188 21.21 6.16 1.70
N VAL A 189 21.19 6.93 2.77
CA VAL A 189 22.27 7.02 3.76
C VAL A 189 22.09 5.90 4.78
#